data_af2cf3a69a9b8df6a9e86b9347978765
#
_entry.id   af2cf3a69a9b8df6a9e86b9347978765
#
_cell.length_a   1.000
_cell.length_b   1.000
_cell.length_c   1.000
_cell.angle_alpha   90.00
_cell.angle_beta   90.00
_cell.angle_gamma   90.00
#
_symmetry.space_group_name_H-M   'P 1'
#
loop_
_entity.id
_entity.type
_entity.pdbx_description
1 polymer ?
#
loop_
_entity_poly.entity_id
_entity_poly.type
_entity_poly.pdbx_seq_one_letter_code
_entity_poly.pdbx_strand_id
1 'polypeptide(L)'
;MEKVKGQEDHWSASAYQNSASFVPKLAGKVLGWLDVQSDDVVLDIGCGDGIIPVQIAHALSKGSGSIHGIDSSEDMIAAAKKAAVAEGKKIPEICTFQVLDASSLQDLSTLPSQTYTKIFSNAALHWILRPESIRIQFFTEVKRLLKPNGIFVFEMGGMGNVAEMRTALLSVVGRRCEGGLERAREADPWFFPDEVWMSSALASASSPPSDIGGEGEREGEWKIEKLEREYRATQTDKGGIEGWVKLMGKQFFDVLGDGEERNEAEKEVCEVLESVCRSPGGGDWIGYVRLRGMIRMV
;
A
#
# COMPACT_ATOMS: atom_id res chain seq x y z
N MET A 1 6.79 20.46 18.66
CA MET A 1 6.72 20.68 17.21
C MET A 1 5.25 20.58 16.81
N GLU A 2 4.69 21.67 16.31
CA GLU A 2 3.28 21.74 15.94
C GLU A 2 2.99 20.71 14.82
N LYS A 3 1.92 19.91 15.03
CA LYS A 3 1.31 19.14 13.95
C LYS A 3 0.96 20.14 12.85
N VAL A 4 1.47 19.88 11.64
CA VAL A 4 1.00 20.57 10.43
C VAL A 4 -0.50 20.23 10.32
N LYS A 5 -1.33 21.16 10.71
CA LYS A 5 -2.79 21.09 10.51
C LYS A 5 -3.05 21.08 9.01
N GLY A 6 -3.76 20.06 8.51
CA GLY A 6 -4.51 20.12 7.28
C GLY A 6 -3.96 19.33 6.10
N GLN A 7 -3.50 18.10 6.30
CA GLN A 7 -3.58 17.14 5.20
C GLN A 7 -4.99 16.55 5.26
N GLU A 8 -5.86 17.00 4.35
CA GLU A 8 -7.19 16.39 4.18
C GLU A 8 -7.00 14.90 3.90
N ASP A 9 -7.85 14.07 4.52
CA ASP A 9 -7.87 12.63 4.23
C ASP A 9 -8.20 12.46 2.75
N HIS A 10 -7.22 12.03 1.95
CA HIS A 10 -7.36 11.87 0.50
C HIS A 10 -8.16 10.61 0.13
N TRP A 11 -8.43 9.74 1.11
CA TRP A 11 -9.09 8.47 0.89
C TRP A 11 -10.55 8.53 1.34
N SER A 12 -11.46 8.40 0.37
CA SER A 12 -12.87 8.15 0.63
C SER A 12 -13.16 6.69 0.35
N ALA A 13 -13.66 5.96 1.36
CA ALA A 13 -14.03 4.55 1.20
C ALA A 13 -15.02 4.35 0.04
N SER A 14 -15.97 5.27 -0.16
CA SER A 14 -16.92 5.20 -1.28
C SER A 14 -16.27 5.43 -2.64
N ALA A 15 -15.35 6.39 -2.77
CA ALA A 15 -14.64 6.63 -4.02
C ALA A 15 -13.68 5.46 -4.35
N TYR A 16 -13.02 4.90 -3.33
CA TYR A 16 -12.17 3.73 -3.49
C TYR A 16 -12.95 2.50 -3.96
N GLN A 17 -14.11 2.21 -3.37
CA GLN A 17 -14.97 1.10 -3.78
C GLN A 17 -15.49 1.25 -5.22
N ASN A 18 -15.68 2.47 -5.71
CA ASN A 18 -16.13 2.73 -7.08
C ASN A 18 -15.02 2.61 -8.13
N SER A 19 -13.75 2.87 -7.77
CA SER A 19 -12.65 2.99 -8.74
C SER A 19 -11.52 1.99 -8.53
N ALA A 20 -11.49 1.27 -7.39
CA ALA A 20 -10.44 0.32 -7.03
C ALA A 20 -10.98 -0.99 -6.39
N SER A 21 -12.26 -1.33 -6.61
CA SER A 21 -12.92 -2.51 -6.03
C SER A 21 -12.28 -3.84 -6.45
N PHE A 22 -11.46 -3.83 -7.50
CA PHE A 22 -10.73 -5.00 -7.98
C PHE A 22 -9.54 -5.37 -7.08
N VAL A 23 -9.01 -4.42 -6.31
CA VAL A 23 -7.77 -4.62 -5.53
C VAL A 23 -7.87 -5.80 -4.54
N PRO A 24 -8.89 -5.90 -3.67
CA PRO A 24 -9.04 -7.06 -2.79
C PRO A 24 -9.26 -8.38 -3.56
N LYS A 25 -9.97 -8.34 -4.69
CA LYS A 25 -10.26 -9.53 -5.52
C LYS A 25 -8.99 -10.14 -6.14
N LEU A 26 -7.95 -9.34 -6.31
CA LEU A 26 -6.70 -9.73 -6.93
C LEU A 26 -5.60 -10.11 -5.90
N ALA A 27 -5.90 -10.03 -4.60
CA ALA A 27 -4.97 -10.40 -3.53
C ALA A 27 -4.84 -11.93 -3.33
N GLY A 28 -5.58 -12.76 -4.05
CA GLY A 28 -5.62 -14.21 -3.84
C GLY A 28 -4.25 -14.90 -3.81
N LYS A 29 -3.30 -14.48 -4.67
CA LYS A 29 -1.95 -15.05 -4.72
C LYS A 29 -1.17 -14.79 -3.42
N VAL A 30 -1.15 -13.55 -2.95
CA VAL A 30 -0.41 -13.17 -1.72
C VAL A 30 -1.12 -13.68 -0.46
N LEU A 31 -2.45 -13.78 -0.46
CA LEU A 31 -3.19 -14.45 0.61
C LEU A 31 -2.86 -15.94 0.67
N GLY A 32 -2.69 -16.61 -0.50
CA GLY A 32 -2.20 -17.97 -0.56
C GLY A 32 -0.77 -18.13 -0.02
N TRP A 33 0.10 -17.13 -0.20
CA TRP A 33 1.45 -17.14 0.38
C TRP A 33 1.43 -16.87 1.88
N LEU A 34 0.50 -16.03 2.35
CA LEU A 34 0.32 -15.76 3.77
C LEU A 34 -0.08 -17.01 4.54
N ASP A 35 -0.84 -17.93 3.92
CA ASP A 35 -1.22 -19.24 4.46
C ASP A 35 -1.68 -19.18 5.93
N VAL A 36 -2.72 -18.39 6.19
CA VAL A 36 -3.19 -18.09 7.54
C VAL A 36 -3.67 -19.34 8.24
N GLN A 37 -3.08 -19.63 9.39
CA GLN A 37 -3.50 -20.69 10.31
C GLN A 37 -4.41 -20.11 11.41
N SER A 38 -5.23 -20.95 12.02
CA SER A 38 -6.29 -20.52 12.95
C SER A 38 -5.79 -19.89 14.27
N ASP A 39 -4.50 -20.02 14.58
CA ASP A 39 -3.83 -19.49 15.78
C ASP A 39 -2.85 -18.34 15.47
N ASP A 40 -2.77 -17.90 14.22
CA ASP A 40 -1.91 -16.79 13.84
C ASP A 40 -2.33 -15.46 14.49
N VAL A 41 -1.35 -14.64 14.82
CA VAL A 41 -1.52 -13.23 15.17
C VAL A 41 -1.02 -12.40 14.01
N VAL A 42 -1.94 -11.74 13.31
CA VAL A 42 -1.68 -11.06 12.04
C VAL A 42 -1.72 -9.55 12.21
N LEU A 43 -0.78 -8.83 11.59
CA LEU A 43 -0.87 -7.39 11.37
C LEU A 43 -1.11 -7.12 9.88
N ASP A 44 -2.12 -6.32 9.54
CA ASP A 44 -2.32 -5.82 8.17
C ASP A 44 -1.98 -4.33 8.09
N ILE A 45 -0.93 -4.00 7.33
CA ILE A 45 -0.41 -2.64 7.17
C ILE A 45 -1.02 -2.01 5.90
N GLY A 46 -1.78 -0.93 6.09
CA GLY A 46 -2.58 -0.31 5.04
C GLY A 46 -3.83 -1.14 4.73
N CYS A 47 -4.59 -1.45 5.76
CA CYS A 47 -5.73 -2.38 5.70
C CYS A 47 -6.96 -1.85 4.95
N GLY A 48 -6.98 -0.55 4.61
CA GLY A 48 -8.07 0.10 3.89
C GLY A 48 -9.42 -0.08 4.57
N ASP A 49 -10.45 -0.35 3.80
CA ASP A 49 -11.84 -0.55 4.25
C ASP A 49 -12.11 -1.88 4.95
N GLY A 50 -11.07 -2.68 5.21
CA GLY A 50 -11.12 -3.88 6.03
C GLY A 50 -11.63 -5.15 5.34
N ILE A 51 -11.88 -5.15 4.04
CA ILE A 51 -12.36 -6.32 3.31
C ILE A 51 -11.40 -7.52 3.48
N ILE A 52 -10.09 -7.30 3.30
CA ILE A 52 -9.10 -8.37 3.45
C ILE A 52 -8.93 -8.81 4.91
N PRO A 53 -8.75 -7.91 5.90
CA PRO A 53 -8.72 -8.31 7.31
C PRO A 53 -9.93 -9.13 7.75
N VAL A 54 -11.14 -8.76 7.33
CA VAL A 54 -12.36 -9.52 7.64
C VAL A 54 -12.31 -10.92 7.02
N GLN A 55 -11.84 -11.05 5.77
CA GLN A 55 -11.65 -12.35 5.13
C GLN A 55 -10.63 -13.21 5.90
N ILE A 56 -9.52 -12.64 6.35
CA ILE A 56 -8.52 -13.33 7.18
C ILE A 56 -9.12 -13.74 8.52
N ALA A 57 -9.89 -12.86 9.17
CA ALA A 57 -10.54 -13.13 10.44
C ALA A 57 -11.46 -14.34 10.42
N HIS A 58 -12.11 -14.64 9.30
CA HIS A 58 -12.90 -15.87 9.16
C HIS A 58 -12.05 -17.15 9.28
N ALA A 59 -10.82 -17.15 8.80
CA ALA A 59 -9.90 -18.27 9.00
C ALA A 59 -9.46 -18.38 10.47
N LEU A 60 -9.08 -17.24 11.07
CA LEU A 60 -8.67 -17.14 12.48
C LEU A 60 -9.78 -17.49 13.47
N SER A 61 -11.05 -17.25 13.11
CA SER A 61 -12.21 -17.52 13.96
C SER A 61 -12.39 -19.00 14.31
N LYS A 62 -11.66 -19.90 13.64
CA LYS A 62 -11.66 -21.36 13.91
C LYS A 62 -10.73 -21.76 15.06
N GLY A 63 -9.92 -20.86 15.57
CA GLY A 63 -8.96 -21.08 16.65
C GLY A 63 -8.86 -19.87 17.58
N SER A 64 -7.64 -19.59 18.05
CA SER A 64 -7.30 -18.52 19.00
C SER A 64 -6.63 -17.30 18.35
N GLY A 65 -6.50 -17.28 17.02
CA GLY A 65 -5.82 -16.24 16.29
C GLY A 65 -6.58 -14.91 16.26
N SER A 66 -5.87 -13.85 15.89
CA SER A 66 -6.42 -12.49 15.78
C SER A 66 -5.73 -11.72 14.68
N ILE A 67 -6.40 -10.68 14.19
CA ILE A 67 -5.83 -9.73 13.21
C ILE A 67 -6.01 -8.30 13.70
N HIS A 68 -4.97 -7.50 13.54
CA HIS A 68 -4.96 -6.06 13.76
C HIS A 68 -4.69 -5.35 12.44
N GLY A 69 -5.62 -4.52 11.98
CA GLY A 69 -5.47 -3.69 10.78
C GLY A 69 -5.09 -2.26 11.15
N ILE A 70 -4.11 -1.68 10.46
CA ILE A 70 -3.74 -0.28 10.58
C ILE A 70 -3.84 0.43 9.24
N ASP A 71 -4.34 1.66 9.25
CA ASP A 71 -4.40 2.57 8.10
C ASP A 71 -4.32 4.01 8.57
N SER A 72 -3.76 4.91 7.76
CA SER A 72 -3.66 6.33 8.09
C SER A 72 -4.97 7.08 7.97
N SER A 73 -5.93 6.58 7.19
CA SER A 73 -7.23 7.18 6.92
C SER A 73 -8.27 6.85 8.01
N GLU A 74 -8.81 7.88 8.64
CA GLU A 74 -9.91 7.73 9.60
C GLU A 74 -11.17 7.16 8.92
N ASP A 75 -11.44 7.57 7.67
CA ASP A 75 -12.61 7.14 6.89
C ASP A 75 -12.50 5.64 6.54
N MET A 76 -11.32 5.18 6.13
CA MET A 76 -11.04 3.76 5.88
C MET A 76 -11.19 2.93 7.15
N ILE A 77 -10.64 3.36 8.27
CA ILE A 77 -10.77 2.64 9.57
C ILE A 77 -12.22 2.61 10.06
N ALA A 78 -12.98 3.68 9.86
CA ALA A 78 -14.40 3.69 10.18
C ALA A 78 -15.17 2.66 9.33
N ALA A 79 -14.89 2.59 8.02
CA ALA A 79 -15.46 1.60 7.11
C ALA A 79 -15.06 0.16 7.51
N ALA A 80 -13.79 -0.08 7.85
CA ALA A 80 -13.27 -1.37 8.27
C ALA A 80 -13.96 -1.88 9.55
N LYS A 81 -14.12 -1.02 10.55
CA LYS A 81 -14.86 -1.35 11.78
C LYS A 81 -16.31 -1.72 11.49
N LYS A 82 -16.96 -0.99 10.59
CA LYS A 82 -18.33 -1.27 10.16
C LYS A 82 -18.42 -2.60 9.42
N ALA A 83 -17.48 -2.91 8.55
CA ALA A 83 -17.41 -4.18 7.83
C ALA A 83 -17.28 -5.36 8.81
N ALA A 84 -16.39 -5.29 9.79
CA ALA A 84 -16.22 -6.34 10.79
C ALA A 84 -17.50 -6.56 11.64
N VAL A 85 -18.18 -5.48 12.03
CA VAL A 85 -19.44 -5.58 12.81
C VAL A 85 -20.54 -6.25 11.99
N ALA A 86 -20.59 -6.03 10.68
CA ALA A 86 -21.58 -6.63 9.79
C ALA A 86 -21.49 -8.18 9.72
N GLU A 87 -20.30 -8.75 10.00
CA GLU A 87 -20.03 -10.21 10.02
C GLU A 87 -20.47 -10.89 11.34
N GLY A 88 -21.10 -10.17 12.25
CA GLY A 88 -21.59 -10.69 13.51
C GLY A 88 -20.65 -10.50 14.70
N LYS A 89 -20.94 -11.10 15.83
CA LYS A 89 -20.27 -10.75 17.10
C LYS A 89 -18.83 -11.25 17.22
N LYS A 90 -18.50 -12.40 16.65
CA LYS A 90 -17.18 -13.03 16.81
C LYS A 90 -16.07 -12.27 16.07
N ILE A 91 -16.35 -11.77 14.89
CA ILE A 91 -15.34 -11.11 14.05
C ILE A 91 -14.79 -9.84 14.69
N PRO A 92 -15.60 -8.91 15.24
CA PRO A 92 -15.06 -7.72 15.92
C PRO A 92 -14.19 -8.01 17.17
N GLU A 93 -14.33 -9.18 17.78
CA GLU A 93 -13.53 -9.56 18.94
C GLU A 93 -12.08 -9.93 18.55
N ILE A 94 -11.88 -10.45 17.35
CA ILE A 94 -10.58 -10.93 16.84
C ILE A 94 -10.01 -10.11 15.69
N CYS A 95 -10.80 -9.20 15.11
CA CYS A 95 -10.43 -8.32 14.00
C CYS A 95 -10.57 -6.87 14.46
N THR A 96 -9.45 -6.25 14.82
CA THR A 96 -9.40 -4.90 15.38
C THR A 96 -8.74 -3.93 14.40
N PHE A 97 -9.07 -2.62 14.51
CA PHE A 97 -8.59 -1.60 13.60
C PHE A 97 -8.16 -0.34 14.33
N GLN A 98 -7.05 0.25 13.89
CA GLN A 98 -6.48 1.47 14.45
C GLN A 98 -6.09 2.46 13.35
N VAL A 99 -6.39 3.74 13.56
CA VAL A 99 -5.79 4.82 12.75
C VAL A 99 -4.33 4.95 13.16
N LEU A 100 -3.41 4.62 12.22
CA LEU A 100 -1.99 4.69 12.44
C LEU A 100 -1.27 4.87 11.10
N ASP A 101 -0.41 5.88 10.98
CA ASP A 101 0.37 6.14 9.79
C ASP A 101 1.64 5.29 9.76
N ALA A 102 1.68 4.28 8.92
CA ALA A 102 2.84 3.41 8.76
C ALA A 102 4.04 4.09 8.05
N SER A 103 3.87 5.28 7.49
CA SER A 103 4.98 6.12 7.02
C SER A 103 5.66 6.88 8.16
N SER A 104 5.04 6.95 9.34
CA SER A 104 5.59 7.46 10.58
C SER A 104 6.26 6.34 11.38
N LEU A 105 7.59 6.31 11.40
CA LEU A 105 8.32 5.33 12.20
C LEU A 105 8.02 5.46 13.70
N GLN A 106 7.72 6.68 14.17
CA GLN A 106 7.31 6.93 15.54
C GLN A 106 5.99 6.22 15.86
N ASP A 107 5.02 6.26 14.94
CA ASP A 107 3.73 5.60 15.13
C ASP A 107 3.91 4.08 15.10
N LEU A 108 4.66 3.51 14.15
CA LEU A 108 4.98 2.09 14.11
C LEU A 108 5.66 1.61 15.39
N SER A 109 6.53 2.44 16.01
CA SER A 109 7.22 2.09 17.24
C SER A 109 6.28 1.92 18.44
N THR A 110 5.04 2.39 18.36
CA THR A 110 4.02 2.20 19.40
C THR A 110 3.46 0.77 19.42
N LEU A 111 3.58 0.03 18.33
CA LEU A 111 3.14 -1.36 18.25
C LEU A 111 4.12 -2.28 19.02
N PRO A 112 3.61 -3.31 19.69
CA PRO A 112 4.46 -4.18 20.53
C PRO A 112 5.40 -5.05 19.67
N SER A 113 6.65 -5.17 20.13
CA SER A 113 7.68 -6.01 19.50
C SER A 113 7.32 -7.49 19.60
N GLN A 114 7.82 -8.30 18.63
CA GLN A 114 7.73 -9.76 18.63
C GLN A 114 6.32 -10.29 18.95
N THR A 115 5.31 -9.63 18.40
CA THR A 115 3.89 -9.94 18.66
C THR A 115 3.26 -10.74 17.54
N TYR A 116 3.59 -10.40 16.30
CA TYR A 116 2.90 -10.95 15.14
C TYR A 116 3.62 -12.18 14.57
N THR A 117 2.86 -13.25 14.30
CA THR A 117 3.36 -14.41 13.57
C THR A 117 3.45 -14.12 12.08
N LYS A 118 2.56 -13.25 11.61
CA LYS A 118 2.48 -12.83 10.20
C LYS A 118 2.19 -11.34 10.08
N ILE A 119 2.87 -10.69 9.14
CA ILE A 119 2.56 -9.32 8.74
C ILE A 119 2.17 -9.35 7.27
N PHE A 120 1.14 -8.62 6.94
CA PHE A 120 0.59 -8.52 5.60
C PHE A 120 0.50 -7.06 5.14
N SER A 121 0.65 -6.81 3.86
CA SER A 121 0.35 -5.51 3.26
C SER A 121 -0.03 -5.69 1.80
N ASN A 122 -1.20 -5.22 1.40
CA ASN A 122 -1.67 -5.32 0.03
C ASN A 122 -1.99 -3.94 -0.55
N ALA A 123 -1.31 -3.59 -1.63
CA ALA A 123 -1.51 -2.35 -2.38
C ALA A 123 -1.31 -1.04 -1.58
N ALA A 124 -0.56 -1.06 -0.48
CA ALA A 124 -0.29 0.10 0.38
C ALA A 124 1.17 0.56 0.38
N LEU A 125 2.14 -0.34 0.28
CA LEU A 125 3.56 -0.01 0.47
C LEU A 125 4.11 1.02 -0.52
N HIS A 126 3.60 1.13 -1.72
CA HIS A 126 4.05 2.14 -2.69
C HIS A 126 3.64 3.57 -2.31
N TRP A 127 2.66 3.74 -1.42
CA TRP A 127 2.32 5.01 -0.78
C TRP A 127 3.17 5.24 0.47
N ILE A 128 3.25 4.23 1.33
CA ILE A 128 3.96 4.28 2.62
C ILE A 128 5.45 4.55 2.40
N LEU A 129 6.10 3.88 1.44
CA LEU A 129 7.54 3.99 1.16
C LEU A 129 7.90 5.16 0.23
N ARG A 130 6.95 6.08 -0.05
CA ARG A 130 7.25 7.25 -0.86
C ARG A 130 8.40 8.10 -0.28
N PRO A 131 8.41 8.45 1.03
CA PRO A 131 9.54 9.17 1.62
C PRO A 131 10.80 8.29 1.62
N GLU A 132 11.88 8.75 0.99
CA GLU A 132 13.12 7.99 0.87
C GLU A 132 13.76 7.69 2.23
N SER A 133 13.67 8.65 3.14
CA SER A 133 14.30 8.59 4.47
C SER A 133 13.81 7.44 5.37
N ILE A 134 12.62 6.90 5.12
CA ILE A 134 12.05 5.84 5.96
C ILE A 134 12.21 4.44 5.38
N ARG A 135 12.59 4.31 4.10
CA ARG A 135 12.46 3.04 3.35
C ARG A 135 13.15 1.85 4.03
N ILE A 136 14.37 2.04 4.51
CA ILE A 136 15.12 0.96 5.18
C ILE A 136 14.59 0.72 6.59
N GLN A 137 14.37 1.81 7.35
CA GLN A 137 13.88 1.75 8.72
C GLN A 137 12.49 1.12 8.81
N PHE A 138 11.64 1.30 7.80
CA PHE A 138 10.35 0.62 7.73
C PHE A 138 10.50 -0.91 7.80
N PHE A 139 11.42 -1.51 7.03
CA PHE A 139 11.67 -2.95 7.08
C PHE A 139 12.31 -3.39 8.39
N THR A 140 13.10 -2.52 9.03
CA THR A 140 13.62 -2.76 10.38
C THR A 140 12.48 -2.82 11.41
N GLU A 141 11.52 -1.87 11.35
CA GLU A 141 10.35 -1.87 12.21
C GLU A 141 9.44 -3.09 11.97
N VAL A 142 9.19 -3.45 10.70
CA VAL A 142 8.42 -4.67 10.37
C VAL A 142 9.10 -5.91 10.97
N LYS A 143 10.43 -6.00 10.91
CA LYS A 143 11.20 -7.08 11.54
C LYS A 143 11.01 -7.11 13.05
N ARG A 144 11.11 -5.95 13.72
CA ARG A 144 10.91 -5.81 15.17
C ARG A 144 9.54 -6.31 15.64
N LEU A 145 8.51 -6.10 14.82
CA LEU A 145 7.13 -6.49 15.14
C LEU A 145 6.89 -8.00 15.01
N LEU A 146 7.67 -8.70 14.17
CA LEU A 146 7.53 -10.14 13.95
C LEU A 146 8.09 -10.97 15.13
N LYS A 147 7.43 -12.08 15.39
CA LYS A 147 8.01 -13.17 16.21
C LYS A 147 9.15 -13.86 15.45
N PRO A 148 10.08 -14.55 16.14
CA PRO A 148 11.05 -15.41 15.49
C PRO A 148 10.37 -16.39 14.51
N ASN A 149 10.94 -16.54 13.32
CA ASN A 149 10.39 -17.30 12.19
C ASN A 149 9.08 -16.75 11.60
N GLY A 150 8.62 -15.56 12.03
CA GLY A 150 7.48 -14.88 11.45
C GLY A 150 7.71 -14.47 9.99
N ILE A 151 6.62 -14.27 9.26
CA ILE A 151 6.69 -13.93 7.83
C ILE A 151 6.05 -12.57 7.55
N PHE A 152 6.65 -11.85 6.63
CA PHE A 152 6.07 -10.66 6.01
C PHE A 152 5.71 -10.98 4.56
N VAL A 153 4.43 -10.81 4.20
CA VAL A 153 3.93 -11.00 2.84
C VAL A 153 3.33 -9.71 2.34
N PHE A 154 3.72 -9.29 1.14
CA PHE A 154 3.19 -8.06 0.56
C PHE A 154 2.94 -8.15 -0.96
N GLU A 155 2.01 -7.32 -1.44
CA GLU A 155 1.88 -6.91 -2.83
C GLU A 155 1.88 -5.39 -2.92
N MET A 156 2.69 -4.81 -3.79
CA MET A 156 2.73 -3.38 -4.07
C MET A 156 2.91 -3.10 -5.56
N GLY A 157 2.76 -1.85 -5.98
CA GLY A 157 3.20 -1.43 -7.30
C GLY A 157 4.72 -1.58 -7.42
N GLY A 158 5.20 -2.25 -8.46
CA GLY A 158 6.61 -2.37 -8.79
C GLY A 158 7.03 -1.46 -9.94
N MET A 159 8.32 -1.44 -10.29
CA MET A 159 8.85 -0.67 -11.41
C MET A 159 8.05 -0.94 -12.69
N GLY A 160 7.57 0.13 -13.33
CA GLY A 160 6.70 0.06 -14.50
C GLY A 160 5.21 0.05 -14.19
N ASN A 161 4.78 0.07 -12.91
CA ASN A 161 3.37 0.09 -12.55
C ASN A 161 2.69 1.35 -13.07
N VAL A 162 1.52 1.18 -13.70
CA VAL A 162 0.67 2.23 -14.29
C VAL A 162 1.46 3.25 -15.13
N ALA A 163 2.39 2.75 -15.95
CA ALA A 163 3.36 3.58 -16.67
C ALA A 163 2.69 4.59 -17.60
N GLU A 164 1.65 4.18 -18.32
CA GLU A 164 0.86 5.05 -19.20
C GLU A 164 0.18 6.18 -18.44
N MET A 165 -0.45 5.86 -17.30
CA MET A 165 -1.12 6.83 -16.43
C MET A 165 -0.13 7.84 -15.88
N ARG A 166 0.98 7.35 -15.31
CA ARG A 166 2.03 8.17 -14.72
C ARG A 166 2.70 9.08 -15.75
N THR A 167 2.92 8.56 -16.97
CA THR A 167 3.51 9.36 -18.08
C THR A 167 2.59 10.51 -18.47
N ALA A 168 1.28 10.26 -18.61
CA ALA A 168 0.31 11.29 -18.93
C ALA A 168 0.24 12.36 -17.83
N LEU A 169 0.12 11.93 -16.55
CA LEU A 169 0.08 12.83 -15.39
C LEU A 169 1.34 13.71 -15.31
N LEU A 170 2.53 13.12 -15.35
CA LEU A 170 3.79 13.87 -15.30
C LEU A 170 3.94 14.84 -16.48
N SER A 171 3.54 14.42 -17.68
CA SER A 171 3.67 15.25 -18.89
C SER A 171 2.70 16.43 -18.86
N VAL A 172 1.43 16.20 -18.57
CA VAL A 172 0.40 17.24 -18.61
C VAL A 172 0.61 18.23 -17.46
N VAL A 173 0.73 17.73 -16.22
CA VAL A 173 0.92 18.58 -15.04
C VAL A 173 2.26 19.32 -15.11
N GLY A 174 3.34 18.65 -15.53
CA GLY A 174 4.66 19.27 -15.64
C GLY A 174 4.74 20.39 -16.69
N ARG A 175 3.87 20.42 -17.71
CA ARG A 175 3.79 21.55 -18.63
C ARG A 175 2.97 22.72 -18.10
N ARG A 176 2.11 22.50 -17.14
CA ARG A 176 1.12 23.45 -16.65
C ARG A 176 1.49 24.06 -15.29
N CYS A 177 2.22 23.35 -14.44
CA CYS A 177 2.59 23.86 -13.11
C CYS A 177 3.87 24.70 -13.15
N GLU A 178 3.96 25.69 -12.27
CA GLU A 178 5.19 26.39 -11.98
C GLU A 178 6.22 25.42 -11.38
N GLY A 179 7.46 25.46 -11.88
CA GLY A 179 8.51 24.47 -11.55
C GLY A 179 8.57 23.27 -12.51
N GLY A 180 7.64 23.16 -13.44
CA GLY A 180 7.71 22.20 -14.53
C GLY A 180 7.68 20.73 -14.11
N LEU A 181 8.39 19.89 -14.87
CA LEU A 181 8.43 18.45 -14.63
C LEU A 181 8.97 18.07 -13.24
N GLU A 182 9.90 18.87 -12.68
CA GLU A 182 10.43 18.59 -11.34
C GLU A 182 9.33 18.72 -10.28
N ARG A 183 8.53 19.78 -10.37
CA ARG A 183 7.40 19.96 -9.46
C ARG A 183 6.35 18.84 -9.59
N ALA A 184 6.10 18.38 -10.83
CA ALA A 184 5.21 17.22 -11.05
C ALA A 184 5.78 15.91 -10.46
N ARG A 185 7.10 15.71 -10.50
CA ARG A 185 7.77 14.57 -9.83
C ARG A 185 7.68 14.63 -8.31
N GLU A 186 7.80 15.81 -7.72
CA GLU A 186 7.60 15.99 -6.28
C GLU A 186 6.16 15.67 -5.86
N ALA A 187 5.19 15.90 -6.74
CA ALA A 187 3.79 15.58 -6.50
C ALA A 187 3.46 14.09 -6.72
N ASP A 188 4.34 13.32 -7.37
CA ASP A 188 4.14 11.87 -7.56
C ASP A 188 4.07 11.15 -6.21
N PRO A 189 2.92 10.54 -5.87
CA PRO A 189 2.72 9.99 -4.55
C PRO A 189 3.29 8.58 -4.38
N TRP A 190 3.90 8.01 -5.42
CA TRP A 190 4.26 6.60 -5.44
C TRP A 190 5.76 6.37 -5.47
N PHE A 191 6.14 5.25 -4.83
CA PHE A 191 7.44 4.63 -4.99
C PHE A 191 7.27 3.21 -5.54
N PHE A 192 7.80 2.95 -6.73
CA PHE A 192 7.69 1.67 -7.43
C PHE A 192 9.08 1.03 -7.58
N PRO A 193 9.53 0.22 -6.60
CA PRO A 193 10.82 -0.47 -6.67
C PRO A 193 10.78 -1.68 -7.61
N ASP A 194 11.97 -2.14 -7.99
CA ASP A 194 12.17 -3.45 -8.59
C ASP A 194 12.67 -4.48 -7.56
N GLU A 195 12.89 -5.71 -8.02
CA GLU A 195 13.34 -6.83 -7.19
C GLU A 195 14.76 -6.62 -6.64
N VAL A 196 15.63 -5.95 -7.41
CA VAL A 196 17.02 -5.67 -7.02
C VAL A 196 17.05 -4.68 -5.87
N TRP A 197 16.29 -3.59 -6.00
CA TRP A 197 16.15 -2.62 -4.92
C TRP A 197 15.55 -3.25 -3.66
N MET A 198 14.49 -4.03 -3.80
CA MET A 198 13.82 -4.67 -2.67
C MET A 198 14.76 -5.63 -1.92
N SER A 199 15.52 -6.43 -2.65
CA SER A 199 16.50 -7.35 -2.06
C SER A 199 17.60 -6.59 -1.31
N SER A 200 18.10 -5.48 -1.88
CA SER A 200 19.12 -4.64 -1.25
C SER A 200 18.58 -3.94 0.01
N ALA A 201 17.35 -3.46 -0.02
CA ALA A 201 16.70 -2.82 1.12
C ALA A 201 16.52 -3.79 2.31
N LEU A 202 16.06 -5.01 2.04
CA LEU A 202 15.91 -6.06 3.04
C LEU A 202 17.27 -6.48 3.63
N ALA A 203 18.31 -6.62 2.79
CA ALA A 203 19.66 -6.90 3.26
C ALA A 203 20.20 -5.79 4.17
N SER A 204 19.96 -4.51 3.80
CA SER A 204 20.35 -3.35 4.62
C SER A 204 19.61 -3.30 5.95
N ALA A 205 18.32 -3.67 5.97
CA ALA A 205 17.51 -3.73 7.19
C ALA A 205 17.86 -4.94 8.10
N SER A 206 18.64 -5.90 7.58
CA SER A 206 19.16 -7.06 8.35
C SER A 206 20.44 -6.74 9.10
N SER A 207 21.23 -5.78 8.60
CA SER A 207 22.53 -5.42 9.20
C SER A 207 22.32 -4.53 10.44
N PRO A 208 23.02 -4.79 11.57
CA PRO A 208 23.03 -3.86 12.69
C PRO A 208 23.70 -2.53 12.28
N PRO A 209 23.39 -1.39 12.91
CA PRO A 209 24.12 -0.16 12.71
C PRO A 209 25.61 -0.39 12.97
N SER A 210 26.48 0.08 12.07
CA SER A 210 27.92 -0.20 12.01
C SER A 210 28.77 0.28 13.20
N ASP A 211 28.17 0.84 14.26
CA ASP A 211 28.89 1.51 15.35
C ASP A 211 28.79 0.83 16.73
N ILE A 212 28.22 -0.37 16.82
CA ILE A 212 28.22 -1.10 18.10
C ILE A 212 29.02 -2.39 17.94
N GLY A 213 30.35 -2.28 18.15
CA GLY A 213 31.24 -3.43 18.34
C GLY A 213 30.91 -4.18 19.63
N GLY A 214 29.95 -5.08 19.56
CA GLY A 214 29.61 -6.03 20.59
C GLY A 214 29.23 -7.33 19.93
N GLU A 215 29.82 -8.47 20.37
CA GLU A 215 29.34 -9.81 20.08
C GLU A 215 27.95 -10.02 20.75
N GLY A 216 26.96 -9.24 20.30
CA GLY A 216 25.55 -9.45 20.63
C GLY A 216 24.93 -10.42 19.62
N GLU A 217 24.07 -11.31 20.10
CA GLU A 217 23.28 -12.21 19.27
C GLU A 217 22.72 -11.44 18.08
N ARG A 218 22.95 -11.95 16.87
CA ARG A 218 22.42 -11.35 15.63
C ARG A 218 20.90 -11.44 15.70
N GLU A 219 20.25 -10.32 16.03
CA GLU A 219 18.79 -10.21 15.91
C GLU A 219 18.41 -10.49 14.46
N GLY A 220 17.64 -11.54 14.24
CA GLY A 220 17.10 -12.12 13.03
C GLY A 220 17.43 -11.45 11.70
N GLU A 221 17.79 -12.24 10.71
CA GLU A 221 18.05 -11.80 9.34
C GLU A 221 16.78 -11.96 8.50
N TRP A 222 16.63 -11.11 7.46
CA TRP A 222 15.62 -11.32 6.44
C TRP A 222 16.02 -12.42 5.45
N LYS A 223 15.22 -13.45 5.32
CA LYS A 223 15.33 -14.47 4.27
C LYS A 223 14.22 -14.29 3.25
N ILE A 224 14.58 -13.96 2.03
CA ILE A 224 13.63 -13.89 0.91
C ILE A 224 13.24 -15.31 0.50
N GLU A 225 11.98 -15.69 0.71
CA GLU A 225 11.44 -16.97 0.26
C GLU A 225 10.83 -16.87 -1.14
N LYS A 226 10.17 -15.75 -1.43
CA LYS A 226 9.64 -15.42 -2.76
C LYS A 226 9.78 -13.94 -3.01
N LEU A 227 10.16 -13.57 -4.22
CA LEU A 227 10.15 -12.19 -4.71
C LEU A 227 9.92 -12.25 -6.22
N GLU A 228 8.85 -11.62 -6.68
CA GLU A 228 8.50 -11.63 -8.09
C GLU A 228 7.85 -10.32 -8.51
N ARG A 229 8.02 -9.96 -9.77
CA ARG A 229 7.33 -8.84 -10.39
C ARG A 229 6.55 -9.33 -11.61
N GLU A 230 5.28 -8.97 -11.70
CA GLU A 230 4.36 -9.45 -12.71
C GLU A 230 3.59 -8.29 -13.33
N TYR A 231 3.55 -8.25 -14.67
CA TYR A 231 2.66 -7.36 -15.41
C TYR A 231 1.24 -7.96 -15.42
N ARG A 232 0.25 -7.11 -15.16
CA ARG A 232 -1.15 -7.50 -15.14
C ARG A 232 -2.00 -6.39 -15.77
N ALA A 233 -2.43 -6.58 -17.01
CA ALA A 233 -3.47 -5.74 -17.59
C ALA A 233 -4.76 -5.89 -16.78
N THR A 234 -5.32 -4.78 -16.32
CA THR A 234 -6.50 -4.75 -15.47
C THR A 234 -7.54 -3.82 -16.07
N GLN A 235 -8.75 -4.32 -16.28
CA GLN A 235 -9.86 -3.51 -16.73
C GLN A 235 -10.26 -2.53 -15.62
N THR A 236 -10.55 -1.28 -15.99
CA THR A 236 -11.05 -0.26 -15.05
C THR A 236 -12.43 -0.65 -14.51
N ASP A 237 -12.73 -0.16 -13.30
CA ASP A 237 -14.08 -0.23 -12.73
C ASP A 237 -15.05 0.71 -13.48
N LYS A 238 -16.28 0.80 -13.00
CA LYS A 238 -17.37 1.59 -13.61
C LYS A 238 -17.04 3.06 -13.85
N GLY A 239 -16.10 3.63 -13.09
CA GLY A 239 -15.61 4.99 -13.25
C GLY A 239 -14.71 5.20 -14.48
N GLY A 240 -14.25 4.13 -15.14
CA GLY A 240 -13.34 4.21 -16.29
C GLY A 240 -12.02 4.91 -15.98
N ILE A 241 -11.40 5.45 -17.01
CA ILE A 241 -10.17 6.25 -16.90
C ILE A 241 -10.39 7.49 -16.05
N GLU A 242 -11.51 8.18 -16.25
CA GLU A 242 -11.82 9.42 -15.51
C GLU A 242 -11.88 9.19 -14.00
N GLY A 243 -12.59 8.14 -13.57
CA GLY A 243 -12.68 7.78 -12.14
C GLY A 243 -11.32 7.43 -11.54
N TRP A 244 -10.48 6.72 -12.29
CA TRP A 244 -9.12 6.40 -11.87
C TRP A 244 -8.25 7.67 -11.75
N VAL A 245 -8.28 8.54 -12.77
CA VAL A 245 -7.50 9.80 -12.80
C VAL A 245 -7.89 10.71 -11.64
N LYS A 246 -9.18 10.88 -11.36
CA LYS A 246 -9.66 11.71 -10.24
C LYS A 246 -9.24 11.17 -8.88
N LEU A 247 -9.27 9.84 -8.70
CA LEU A 247 -8.92 9.23 -7.42
C LEU A 247 -7.41 9.14 -7.22
N MET A 248 -6.71 8.53 -8.16
CA MET A 248 -5.29 8.21 -8.02
C MET A 248 -4.35 9.35 -8.45
N GLY A 249 -4.82 10.22 -9.36
CA GLY A 249 -4.06 11.36 -9.87
C GLY A 249 -4.21 12.64 -9.03
N LYS A 250 -5.07 12.65 -8.01
CA LYS A 250 -5.41 13.85 -7.23
C LYS A 250 -4.19 14.67 -6.81
N GLN A 251 -3.18 14.01 -6.24
CA GLN A 251 -1.98 14.70 -5.72
C GLN A 251 -1.16 15.37 -6.83
N PHE A 252 -1.16 14.84 -8.06
CA PHE A 252 -0.55 15.52 -9.20
C PHE A 252 -1.27 16.83 -9.54
N PHE A 253 -2.60 16.85 -9.50
CA PHE A 253 -3.38 18.04 -9.83
C PHE A 253 -3.40 19.07 -8.70
N ASP A 254 -3.16 18.67 -7.46
CA ASP A 254 -3.14 19.59 -6.31
C ASP A 254 -2.06 20.69 -6.46
N VAL A 255 -0.99 20.46 -7.24
CA VAL A 255 0.01 21.49 -7.53
C VAL A 255 -0.46 22.59 -8.48
N LEU A 256 -1.58 22.38 -9.17
CA LEU A 256 -2.21 23.39 -10.05
C LEU A 256 -3.20 24.28 -9.28
N GLY A 257 -3.52 23.92 -8.01
CA GLY A 257 -4.59 24.56 -7.24
C GLY A 257 -5.98 24.22 -7.79
N ASP A 258 -7.00 24.81 -7.18
CA ASP A 258 -8.37 24.65 -7.65
C ASP A 258 -8.69 25.69 -8.72
N GLY A 259 -9.36 25.28 -9.81
CA GLY A 259 -9.76 26.19 -10.88
C GLY A 259 -9.80 25.58 -12.28
N GLU A 260 -9.84 26.44 -13.28
CA GLU A 260 -9.96 26.05 -14.70
C GLU A 260 -8.75 25.26 -15.18
N GLU A 261 -7.53 25.68 -14.77
CA GLU A 261 -6.28 25.01 -15.14
C GLU A 261 -6.24 23.54 -14.71
N ARG A 262 -6.70 23.26 -13.49
CA ARG A 262 -6.84 21.89 -12.99
C ARG A 262 -7.84 21.08 -13.83
N ASN A 263 -9.02 21.64 -14.10
CA ASN A 263 -10.07 20.96 -14.84
C ASN A 263 -9.62 20.63 -16.28
N GLU A 264 -8.92 21.57 -16.92
CA GLU A 264 -8.34 21.37 -18.25
C GLU A 264 -7.23 20.30 -18.23
N ALA A 265 -6.37 20.29 -17.20
CA ALA A 265 -5.33 19.28 -17.05
C ALA A 265 -5.93 17.87 -16.85
N GLU A 266 -6.95 17.74 -16.00
CA GLU A 266 -7.65 16.46 -15.79
C GLU A 266 -8.27 15.96 -17.10
N LYS A 267 -8.92 16.84 -17.84
CA LYS A 267 -9.52 16.52 -19.14
C LYS A 267 -8.46 16.07 -20.15
N GLU A 268 -7.37 16.83 -20.29
CA GLU A 268 -6.26 16.49 -21.22
C GLU A 268 -5.63 15.12 -20.88
N VAL A 269 -5.41 14.84 -19.58
CA VAL A 269 -4.91 13.53 -19.14
C VAL A 269 -5.87 12.41 -19.55
N CYS A 270 -7.18 12.60 -19.37
CA CYS A 270 -8.17 11.61 -19.75
C CYS A 270 -8.21 11.38 -21.25
N GLU A 271 -8.18 12.43 -22.08
CA GLU A 271 -8.19 12.34 -23.55
C GLU A 271 -6.97 11.58 -24.09
N VAL A 272 -5.77 11.84 -23.54
CA VAL A 272 -4.55 11.10 -23.89
C VAL A 272 -4.68 9.62 -23.51
N LEU A 273 -5.13 9.34 -22.28
CA LEU A 273 -5.24 7.98 -21.77
C LEU A 273 -6.32 7.15 -22.48
N GLU A 274 -7.45 7.76 -22.82
CA GLU A 274 -8.48 7.07 -23.61
C GLU A 274 -7.94 6.56 -24.94
N SER A 275 -7.02 7.30 -25.57
CA SER A 275 -6.40 6.91 -26.83
C SER A 275 -5.52 5.66 -26.73
N VAL A 276 -4.93 5.36 -25.55
CA VAL A 276 -4.00 4.24 -25.36
C VAL A 276 -4.57 3.11 -24.51
N CYS A 277 -5.53 3.40 -23.64
CA CYS A 277 -6.10 2.43 -22.69
C CYS A 277 -7.39 1.78 -23.21
N ARG A 278 -8.09 2.42 -24.18
CA ARG A 278 -9.35 1.88 -24.71
C ARG A 278 -9.13 0.69 -25.63
N SER A 279 -9.73 -0.44 -25.25
CA SER A 279 -9.71 -1.63 -26.09
C SER A 279 -10.69 -1.50 -27.27
N PRO A 280 -10.32 -1.93 -28.50
CA PRO A 280 -11.26 -2.02 -29.63
C PRO A 280 -12.49 -2.88 -29.33
N GLY A 281 -12.35 -3.87 -28.44
CA GLY A 281 -13.45 -4.71 -27.98
C GLY A 281 -14.33 -4.10 -26.87
N GLY A 282 -14.00 -2.87 -26.45
CA GLY A 282 -14.68 -2.15 -25.36
C GLY A 282 -13.95 -2.27 -24.02
N GLY A 283 -14.23 -1.28 -23.15
CA GLY A 283 -13.59 -1.13 -21.84
C GLY A 283 -12.19 -0.52 -21.90
N ASP A 284 -11.79 0.04 -20.79
CA ASP A 284 -10.48 0.66 -20.61
C ASP A 284 -9.59 -0.25 -19.78
N TRP A 285 -8.31 -0.39 -20.16
CA TRP A 285 -7.36 -1.28 -19.52
C TRP A 285 -6.11 -0.51 -19.08
N ILE A 286 -5.66 -0.77 -17.86
CA ILE A 286 -4.48 -0.15 -17.27
C ILE A 286 -3.42 -1.23 -17.02
N GLY A 287 -2.16 -0.91 -17.34
CA GLY A 287 -1.01 -1.77 -17.15
C GLY A 287 -0.49 -1.71 -15.71
N TYR A 288 -0.97 -2.61 -14.84
CA TYR A 288 -0.39 -2.75 -13.51
C TYR A 288 0.84 -3.63 -13.55
N VAL A 289 1.87 -3.23 -12.81
CA VAL A 289 3.02 -4.09 -12.47
C VAL A 289 3.02 -4.30 -10.98
N ARG A 290 2.94 -5.57 -10.53
CA ARG A 290 2.88 -5.91 -9.12
C ARG A 290 4.17 -6.58 -8.68
N LEU A 291 4.82 -5.97 -7.67
CA LEU A 291 5.93 -6.56 -6.93
C LEU A 291 5.36 -7.24 -5.69
N ARG A 292 5.67 -8.53 -5.54
CA ARG A 292 5.22 -9.37 -4.43
C ARG A 292 6.41 -9.97 -3.71
N GLY A 293 6.33 -10.01 -2.41
CA GLY A 293 7.35 -10.66 -1.58
C GLY A 293 6.74 -11.53 -0.49
N MET A 294 7.45 -12.61 -0.17
CA MET A 294 7.28 -13.43 1.02
C MET A 294 8.64 -13.55 1.67
N ILE A 295 8.78 -12.95 2.83
CA ILE A 295 10.05 -12.72 3.51
C ILE A 295 9.92 -13.27 4.93
N ARG A 296 10.88 -14.09 5.35
CA ARG A 296 10.91 -14.66 6.70
C ARG A 296 11.97 -13.98 7.56
N MET A 297 11.65 -13.75 8.83
CA MET A 297 12.62 -13.42 9.85
C MET A 297 13.24 -14.72 10.39
N VAL A 298 14.55 -14.90 10.23
CA VAL A 298 15.31 -16.10 10.67
C VAL A 298 16.36 -15.71 11.69
#